data_850ea0970bb9815f0f8a1991519bf4dd
#
_entry.id   850ea0970bb9815f0f8a1991519bf4dd
#
_cell.length_a   1.000
_cell.length_b   1.000
_cell.length_c   1.000
_cell.angle_alpha   90.00
_cell.angle_beta   90.00
_cell.angle_gamma   90.00
#
_symmetry.space_group_name_H-M   'P 1'
#
loop_
_entity.id
_entity.type
_entity.pdbx_description
1 polymer ?
#
loop_
_entity_poly.entity_id
_entity_poly.type
_entity_poly.pdbx_seq_one_letter_code
_entity_poly.pdbx_strand_id
1 'polypeptide(L)'
;MRVKTLAPIVLFVVLTLTGDARAQQSGKSVPPSPAWNDNSLITVQKTGGDPTRAGDVKIEFYGHDAFKITSPVGVTVLTDPWRNDSTGVYPKWFLNEFPTIRVGIVLSTHAHFDHDAVGRPEGLMVLERLVGQFKLGDIEITGLADKHKCEPAPPDEPRNASADLHVETCPPNNVIAFDNAIQIIETGGLRIAIWGDNRAVPDPALDHFLKNVDVLVLPVETVLTRAEVDGIVRKYDPKALIPSHYFLDGLATDVSGLESVDGWVNDQEKVHHADVRRLNTADLTLNAAELKGSRHRVYYFGNHFEKK
;
A
#
# COMPACT_ATOMS: atom_id res chain seq x y z
N MET A 1 63.32 -30.72 -57.56
CA MET A 1 62.55 -31.49 -56.59
C MET A 1 61.44 -30.54 -56.03
N ARG A 2 60.22 -30.66 -56.55
CA ARG A 2 59.09 -29.77 -56.10
C ARG A 2 58.19 -30.59 -55.15
N VAL A 3 58.16 -30.20 -53.95
CA VAL A 3 57.25 -30.76 -52.93
C VAL A 3 55.86 -30.10 -53.08
N LYS A 4 54.86 -30.91 -53.40
CA LYS A 4 53.43 -30.48 -53.40
C LYS A 4 52.83 -30.64 -51.99
N THR A 5 52.50 -29.56 -51.40
CA THR A 5 51.74 -29.51 -50.13
C THR A 5 50.28 -29.73 -50.41
N LEU A 6 49.68 -30.78 -49.90
CA LEU A 6 48.26 -31.04 -49.87
C LEU A 6 47.64 -30.33 -48.65
N ALA A 7 46.64 -29.46 -48.88
CA ALA A 7 45.88 -28.87 -47.83
C ALA A 7 44.75 -29.81 -47.40
N PRO A 8 44.44 -29.94 -46.13
CA PRO A 8 43.32 -30.76 -45.69
C PRO A 8 41.98 -30.01 -45.89
N ILE A 9 41.06 -30.70 -46.51
CA ILE A 9 39.65 -30.27 -46.61
C ILE A 9 38.97 -30.58 -45.27
N VAL A 10 38.60 -29.52 -44.53
CA VAL A 10 37.76 -29.65 -43.32
C VAL A 10 36.30 -29.64 -43.75
N LEU A 11 35.65 -30.81 -43.63
CA LEU A 11 34.22 -30.96 -43.90
C LEU A 11 33.44 -30.48 -42.68
N PHE A 12 32.80 -29.32 -42.77
CA PHE A 12 31.86 -28.88 -41.75
C PHE A 12 30.51 -29.60 -41.95
N VAL A 13 30.24 -30.55 -41.05
CA VAL A 13 28.89 -31.11 -40.93
C VAL A 13 28.02 -30.16 -40.10
N VAL A 14 27.15 -29.42 -40.76
CA VAL A 14 26.10 -28.61 -40.08
C VAL A 14 24.99 -29.56 -39.70
N LEU A 15 24.95 -29.99 -38.44
CA LEU A 15 23.76 -30.65 -37.88
C LEU A 15 22.69 -29.58 -37.63
N THR A 16 21.71 -29.51 -38.50
CA THR A 16 20.44 -28.76 -38.22
C THR A 16 19.59 -29.58 -37.26
N LEU A 17 19.69 -29.30 -35.97
CA LEU A 17 18.74 -29.77 -35.00
C LEU A 17 17.45 -28.97 -35.19
N THR A 18 16.53 -29.44 -36.00
CA THR A 18 15.14 -29.03 -36.00
C THR A 18 14.44 -29.68 -34.79
N GLY A 19 14.70 -29.17 -33.62
CA GLY A 19 13.93 -29.47 -32.43
C GLY A 19 12.66 -28.66 -32.48
N ASP A 20 11.53 -29.28 -32.86
CA ASP A 20 10.20 -28.73 -32.57
C ASP A 20 10.02 -28.60 -31.05
N ALA A 21 10.47 -27.47 -30.47
CA ALA A 21 10.09 -27.08 -29.14
C ALA A 21 8.61 -26.68 -29.20
N ARG A 22 7.72 -27.65 -29.28
CA ARG A 22 6.35 -27.45 -28.84
C ARG A 22 6.40 -27.20 -27.36
N ALA A 23 6.48 -25.93 -26.98
CA ALA A 23 6.09 -25.46 -25.66
C ALA A 23 4.67 -25.99 -25.43
N GLN A 24 4.58 -27.01 -24.62
CA GLN A 24 3.30 -27.55 -24.16
C GLN A 24 2.73 -26.47 -23.21
N GLN A 25 2.02 -25.49 -23.79
CA GLN A 25 1.13 -24.63 -23.06
C GLN A 25 0.02 -25.53 -22.49
N SER A 26 0.27 -26.09 -21.32
CA SER A 26 -0.80 -26.53 -20.43
C SER A 26 -1.44 -25.29 -19.81
N GLY A 27 -1.84 -24.35 -20.65
CA GLY A 27 -2.68 -23.24 -20.26
C GLY A 27 -4.06 -23.83 -19.99
N LYS A 28 -4.36 -24.14 -18.74
CA LYS A 28 -5.73 -23.98 -18.29
C LYS A 28 -6.01 -22.49 -18.55
N SER A 29 -6.75 -22.22 -19.62
CA SER A 29 -7.31 -20.89 -19.84
C SER A 29 -8.14 -20.59 -18.61
N VAL A 30 -7.61 -19.77 -17.72
CA VAL A 30 -8.42 -19.17 -16.66
C VAL A 30 -9.52 -18.42 -17.44
N PRO A 31 -10.79 -18.81 -17.33
CA PRO A 31 -11.84 -18.07 -18.02
C PRO A 31 -11.72 -16.62 -17.58
N PRO A 32 -11.81 -15.65 -18.50
CA PRO A 32 -11.78 -14.25 -18.12
C PRO A 32 -12.89 -14.03 -17.11
N SER A 33 -12.49 -13.67 -15.90
CA SER A 33 -13.45 -13.40 -14.85
C SER A 33 -14.37 -12.26 -15.29
N PRO A 34 -15.68 -12.32 -15.03
CA PRO A 34 -16.60 -11.21 -15.31
C PRO A 34 -16.17 -9.87 -14.74
N ALA A 35 -15.36 -9.87 -13.67
CA ALA A 35 -14.83 -8.63 -13.08
C ALA A 35 -13.79 -7.92 -13.97
N TRP A 36 -13.18 -8.62 -14.91
CA TRP A 36 -12.26 -8.01 -15.87
C TRP A 36 -12.97 -7.33 -17.05
N ASN A 37 -14.27 -7.57 -17.20
CA ASN A 37 -15.15 -6.82 -18.08
C ASN A 37 -15.78 -5.62 -17.38
N ASP A 38 -15.07 -5.07 -16.40
CA ASP A 38 -15.51 -3.89 -15.71
C ASP A 38 -15.67 -2.74 -16.72
N ASN A 39 -16.92 -2.29 -16.88
CA ASN A 39 -17.24 -1.18 -17.75
C ASN A 39 -16.46 0.11 -17.41
N SER A 40 -16.00 0.21 -16.16
CA SER A 40 -15.19 1.35 -15.70
C SER A 40 -13.83 1.40 -16.38
N LEU A 41 -13.11 0.26 -16.52
CA LEU A 41 -11.85 0.21 -17.25
C LEU A 41 -12.03 0.55 -18.74
N ILE A 42 -13.13 0.07 -19.36
CA ILE A 42 -13.46 0.41 -20.73
C ILE A 42 -13.77 1.90 -20.86
N THR A 43 -14.49 2.47 -19.91
CA THR A 43 -14.79 3.91 -19.86
C THR A 43 -13.51 4.72 -19.72
N VAL A 44 -12.62 4.33 -18.79
CA VAL A 44 -11.32 4.96 -18.59
C VAL A 44 -10.46 4.93 -19.86
N GLN A 45 -10.39 3.79 -20.54
CA GLN A 45 -9.65 3.69 -21.80
C GLN A 45 -10.20 4.61 -22.88
N LYS A 46 -11.51 4.87 -22.87
CA LYS A 46 -12.17 5.75 -23.87
C LYS A 46 -12.08 7.23 -23.50
N THR A 47 -12.13 7.57 -22.22
CA THR A 47 -12.22 8.97 -21.75
C THR A 47 -10.89 9.54 -21.29
N GLY A 48 -9.86 8.70 -21.10
CA GLY A 48 -8.56 9.08 -20.56
C GLY A 48 -8.54 9.40 -19.07
N GLY A 49 -9.68 9.62 -18.45
CA GLY A 49 -9.84 9.94 -17.04
C GLY A 49 -9.15 11.23 -16.59
N ASP A 50 -9.64 11.85 -15.53
CA ASP A 50 -9.08 13.07 -14.94
C ASP A 50 -9.18 12.95 -13.39
N PRO A 51 -8.06 12.77 -12.68
CA PRO A 51 -8.06 12.64 -11.21
C PRO A 51 -8.52 13.90 -10.50
N THR A 52 -8.43 15.07 -11.14
CA THR A 52 -8.87 16.35 -10.56
C THR A 52 -10.37 16.59 -10.67
N ARG A 53 -11.06 15.80 -11.50
CA ARG A 53 -12.50 15.91 -11.67
C ARG A 53 -13.22 15.47 -10.39
N ALA A 54 -13.98 16.40 -9.80
CA ALA A 54 -14.75 16.12 -8.60
C ALA A 54 -15.75 14.98 -8.81
N GLY A 55 -15.82 14.10 -7.82
CA GLY A 55 -16.72 12.96 -7.78
C GLY A 55 -16.62 12.22 -6.46
N ASP A 56 -17.50 11.25 -6.25
CA ASP A 56 -17.50 10.43 -5.05
C ASP A 56 -16.36 9.42 -5.08
N VAL A 57 -15.59 9.39 -4.01
CA VAL A 57 -14.51 8.42 -3.79
C VAL A 57 -14.95 7.51 -2.65
N LYS A 58 -15.02 6.20 -2.92
CA LYS A 58 -15.32 5.20 -1.90
C LYS A 58 -14.03 4.68 -1.30
N ILE A 59 -13.95 4.61 0.04
CA ILE A 59 -12.86 4.04 0.81
C ILE A 59 -13.43 2.87 1.59
N GLU A 60 -12.89 1.66 1.39
CA GLU A 60 -13.29 0.44 2.10
C GLU A 60 -12.09 -0.03 2.93
N PHE A 61 -12.32 -0.25 4.23
CA PHE A 61 -11.29 -0.64 5.18
C PHE A 61 -11.25 -2.17 5.33
N TYR A 62 -10.10 -2.77 5.05
CA TYR A 62 -9.85 -4.20 5.17
C TYR A 62 -9.10 -4.59 6.43
N GLY A 63 -8.97 -3.64 7.35
CA GLY A 63 -8.22 -3.82 8.60
C GLY A 63 -6.74 -3.47 8.47
N HIS A 64 -6.11 -3.21 9.60
CA HIS A 64 -4.72 -2.81 9.71
C HIS A 64 -4.42 -1.52 8.94
N ASP A 65 -3.62 -1.57 7.88
CA ASP A 65 -3.36 -0.43 6.97
C ASP A 65 -3.92 -0.67 5.55
N ALA A 66 -4.78 -1.68 5.41
CA ALA A 66 -5.34 -2.06 4.12
C ALA A 66 -6.63 -1.29 3.79
N PHE A 67 -6.56 -0.44 2.75
CA PHE A 67 -7.69 0.34 2.26
C PHE A 67 -7.89 0.12 0.77
N LYS A 68 -9.14 -0.15 0.36
CA LYS A 68 -9.51 -0.14 -1.06
C LYS A 68 -10.15 1.20 -1.40
N ILE A 69 -9.54 1.93 -2.31
CA ILE A 69 -10.00 3.22 -2.79
C ILE A 69 -10.60 3.01 -4.19
N THR A 70 -11.87 3.40 -4.36
CA THR A 70 -12.58 3.31 -5.63
C THR A 70 -12.82 4.73 -6.16
N SER A 71 -12.34 4.98 -7.35
CA SER A 71 -12.49 6.27 -8.04
C SER A 71 -13.91 6.51 -8.53
N PRO A 72 -14.29 7.75 -8.88
CA PRO A 72 -15.60 8.07 -9.45
C PRO A 72 -15.96 7.28 -10.72
N VAL A 73 -14.98 6.84 -11.52
CA VAL A 73 -15.25 6.00 -12.70
C VAL A 73 -15.07 4.50 -12.42
N GLY A 74 -14.74 4.11 -11.16
CA GLY A 74 -14.69 2.73 -10.72
C GLY A 74 -13.30 2.07 -10.79
N VAL A 75 -12.23 2.80 -11.07
CA VAL A 75 -10.86 2.27 -10.92
C VAL A 75 -10.58 2.03 -9.45
N THR A 76 -10.01 0.88 -9.10
CA THR A 76 -9.77 0.50 -7.73
C THR A 76 -8.29 0.38 -7.41
N VAL A 77 -7.88 0.92 -6.26
CA VAL A 77 -6.54 0.77 -5.67
C VAL A 77 -6.69 0.15 -4.29
N LEU A 78 -5.95 -0.90 -4.01
CA LEU A 78 -5.81 -1.49 -2.69
C LEU A 78 -4.42 -1.16 -2.16
N THR A 79 -4.35 -0.62 -0.95
CA THR A 79 -3.10 -0.35 -0.24
C THR A 79 -2.83 -1.43 0.80
N ASP A 80 -1.58 -1.73 1.05
CA ASP A 80 -1.03 -2.51 2.17
C ASP A 80 -1.84 -3.74 2.60
N PRO A 81 -2.11 -4.70 1.71
CA PRO A 81 -2.71 -5.96 2.11
C PRO A 81 -1.77 -6.71 3.07
N TRP A 82 -2.33 -7.26 4.15
CA TRP A 82 -1.60 -7.89 5.23
C TRP A 82 -1.60 -9.43 5.15
N ARG A 83 -0.63 -10.07 5.78
CA ARG A 83 -0.52 -11.52 6.00
C ARG A 83 0.11 -11.79 7.36
N ASN A 84 0.11 -13.02 7.78
CA ASN A 84 0.96 -13.46 8.88
C ASN A 84 2.38 -13.69 8.39
N ASP A 85 3.35 -13.55 9.28
CA ASP A 85 4.74 -13.91 8.99
C ASP A 85 4.85 -15.39 8.63
N SER A 86 5.41 -15.67 7.46
CA SER A 86 5.62 -17.03 6.95
C SER A 86 6.87 -17.70 7.51
N THR A 87 7.76 -16.95 8.13
CA THR A 87 9.04 -17.44 8.63
C THR A 87 8.94 -18.02 10.04
N GLY A 88 7.90 -17.64 10.79
CA GLY A 88 7.70 -18.03 12.17
C GLY A 88 8.57 -17.25 13.18
N VAL A 89 9.23 -16.20 12.74
CA VAL A 89 9.98 -15.29 13.62
C VAL A 89 9.01 -14.47 14.48
N TYR A 90 7.94 -13.99 13.84
CA TYR A 90 6.87 -13.29 14.55
C TYR A 90 5.71 -14.23 14.89
N PRO A 91 5.02 -14.02 16.02
CA PRO A 91 3.81 -14.73 16.34
C PRO A 91 2.73 -14.45 15.28
N LYS A 92 1.66 -15.24 15.33
CA LYS A 92 0.52 -15.02 14.44
C LYS A 92 -0.21 -13.73 14.84
N TRP A 93 -0.15 -12.70 13.97
CA TRP A 93 -0.79 -11.40 14.23
C TRP A 93 -2.27 -11.37 13.85
N PHE A 94 -2.63 -12.05 12.76
CA PHE A 94 -3.98 -12.01 12.22
C PHE A 94 -4.68 -13.36 12.35
N LEU A 95 -5.93 -13.33 12.81
CA LEU A 95 -6.76 -14.54 13.00
C LEU A 95 -7.07 -15.23 11.67
N ASN A 96 -7.21 -14.46 10.60
CA ASN A 96 -7.57 -14.91 9.27
C ASN A 96 -6.49 -14.57 8.26
N GLU A 97 -6.68 -15.04 7.03
CA GLU A 97 -5.91 -14.63 5.87
C GLU A 97 -6.57 -13.42 5.22
N PHE A 98 -5.79 -12.56 4.56
CA PHE A 98 -6.34 -11.47 3.77
C PHE A 98 -7.32 -12.00 2.71
N PRO A 99 -8.49 -11.39 2.52
CA PRO A 99 -9.47 -11.87 1.57
C PRO A 99 -8.96 -11.78 0.12
N THR A 100 -9.33 -12.78 -0.70
CA THR A 100 -9.07 -12.74 -2.14
C THR A 100 -10.08 -11.81 -2.79
N ILE A 101 -9.65 -10.60 -3.11
CA ILE A 101 -10.49 -9.58 -3.77
C ILE A 101 -9.86 -9.16 -5.09
N ARG A 102 -10.69 -8.62 -5.99
CA ARG A 102 -10.24 -8.13 -7.29
C ARG A 102 -10.13 -6.63 -7.29
N VAL A 103 -8.98 -6.13 -7.74
CA VAL A 103 -8.70 -4.70 -7.80
C VAL A 103 -7.89 -4.35 -9.05
N GLY A 104 -7.97 -3.10 -9.49
CA GLY A 104 -7.16 -2.62 -10.61
C GLY A 104 -5.68 -2.55 -10.24
N ILE A 105 -5.37 -1.96 -9.09
CA ILE A 105 -4.00 -1.72 -8.62
C ILE A 105 -3.86 -2.22 -7.20
N VAL A 106 -2.78 -2.94 -6.91
CA VAL A 106 -2.33 -3.27 -5.56
C VAL A 106 -1.07 -2.47 -5.27
N LEU A 107 -1.03 -1.77 -4.14
CA LEU A 107 0.11 -1.02 -3.64
C LEU A 107 0.63 -1.63 -2.33
N SER A 108 1.93 -1.50 -2.08
CA SER A 108 2.50 -1.59 -0.73
C SER A 108 3.38 -0.38 -0.45
N THR A 109 3.37 0.09 0.81
CA THR A 109 4.23 1.18 1.27
C THR A 109 5.64 0.67 1.58
N HIS A 110 5.75 -0.50 2.17
CA HIS A 110 7.03 -1.12 2.55
C HIS A 110 6.94 -2.67 2.60
N ALA A 111 8.05 -3.33 2.92
CA ALA A 111 8.20 -4.78 2.77
C ALA A 111 8.02 -5.57 4.07
N HIS A 112 7.17 -5.13 4.99
CA HIS A 112 6.79 -5.92 6.16
C HIS A 112 5.61 -6.83 5.84
N PHE A 113 5.54 -7.99 6.51
CA PHE A 113 4.53 -9.01 6.23
C PHE A 113 3.09 -8.49 6.41
N ASP A 114 2.90 -7.51 7.28
CA ASP A 114 1.63 -6.88 7.58
C ASP A 114 1.25 -5.76 6.60
N HIS A 115 2.09 -5.49 5.57
CA HIS A 115 1.84 -4.49 4.50
C HIS A 115 2.06 -5.02 3.09
N ASP A 116 2.68 -6.19 2.88
CA ASP A 116 3.12 -6.64 1.56
C ASP A 116 2.49 -7.94 1.07
N ALA A 117 1.30 -8.30 1.53
CA ALA A 117 0.59 -9.46 1.00
C ALA A 117 0.04 -9.23 -0.44
N VAL A 118 0.81 -8.54 -1.28
CA VAL A 118 0.41 -8.08 -2.62
C VAL A 118 0.05 -9.20 -3.58
N GLY A 119 0.45 -10.42 -3.30
CA GLY A 119 0.07 -11.61 -4.06
C GLY A 119 -1.26 -12.25 -3.65
N ARG A 120 -1.93 -11.76 -2.60
CA ARG A 120 -3.23 -12.26 -2.14
C ARG A 120 -4.40 -11.71 -2.97
N PRO A 121 -4.49 -10.39 -3.20
CA PRO A 121 -5.50 -9.83 -4.08
C PRO A 121 -5.24 -10.23 -5.55
N GLU A 122 -6.32 -10.36 -6.31
CA GLU A 122 -6.23 -10.48 -7.77
C GLU A 122 -6.11 -9.07 -8.37
N GLY A 123 -4.89 -8.53 -8.45
CA GLY A 123 -4.59 -7.23 -9.02
C GLY A 123 -4.29 -7.28 -10.52
N LEU A 124 -4.77 -6.30 -11.30
CA LEU A 124 -4.32 -6.11 -12.69
C LEU A 124 -2.86 -5.66 -12.72
N MET A 125 -2.48 -4.83 -11.77
CA MET A 125 -1.15 -4.31 -11.58
C MET A 125 -0.77 -4.36 -10.11
N VAL A 126 0.50 -4.67 -9.86
CA VAL A 126 1.11 -4.65 -8.53
C VAL A 126 2.24 -3.64 -8.57
N LEU A 127 2.17 -2.64 -7.71
CA LEU A 127 3.14 -1.54 -7.59
C LEU A 127 3.72 -1.56 -6.16
N GLU A 128 4.65 -2.47 -5.93
CA GLU A 128 5.32 -2.58 -4.63
C GLU A 128 6.23 -1.37 -4.41
N ARG A 129 5.99 -0.64 -3.32
CA ARG A 129 6.85 0.49 -2.91
C ARG A 129 7.11 1.46 -4.06
N LEU A 130 6.02 1.84 -4.75
CA LEU A 130 6.11 2.78 -5.87
C LEU A 130 6.86 4.04 -5.45
N VAL A 131 7.89 4.38 -6.21
CA VAL A 131 8.58 5.67 -6.14
C VAL A 131 8.44 6.37 -7.49
N GLY A 132 7.97 7.62 -7.47
CA GLY A 132 7.63 8.37 -8.68
C GLY A 132 6.14 8.40 -8.95
N GLN A 133 5.75 8.58 -10.20
CA GLN A 133 4.35 8.79 -10.58
C GLN A 133 3.82 7.66 -11.45
N PHE A 134 2.57 7.28 -11.18
CA PHE A 134 1.82 6.32 -11.96
C PHE A 134 0.40 6.84 -12.17
N LYS A 135 -0.15 6.67 -13.38
CA LYS A 135 -1.51 7.10 -13.71
C LYS A 135 -2.29 6.01 -14.43
N LEU A 136 -3.50 5.77 -13.96
CA LEU A 136 -4.48 4.89 -14.62
C LEU A 136 -5.86 5.55 -14.55
N GLY A 137 -6.37 5.94 -15.70
CA GLY A 137 -7.68 6.57 -15.78
C GLY A 137 -7.77 7.85 -14.98
N ASP A 138 -8.73 7.91 -14.05
CA ASP A 138 -8.94 9.03 -13.13
C ASP A 138 -8.24 8.86 -11.78
N ILE A 139 -7.22 7.99 -11.72
CA ILE A 139 -6.33 7.86 -10.57
C ILE A 139 -4.92 8.25 -10.98
N GLU A 140 -4.28 9.09 -10.16
CA GLU A 140 -2.85 9.35 -10.20
C GLU A 140 -2.23 9.03 -8.84
N ILE A 141 -1.11 8.30 -8.84
CA ILE A 141 -0.42 7.88 -7.63
C ILE A 141 0.99 8.45 -7.66
N THR A 142 1.36 9.19 -6.60
CA THR A 142 2.72 9.66 -6.39
C THR A 142 3.32 8.96 -5.18
N GLY A 143 4.32 8.12 -5.41
CA GLY A 143 5.08 7.46 -4.36
C GLY A 143 6.31 8.27 -3.97
N LEU A 144 6.44 8.56 -2.68
CA LEU A 144 7.50 9.37 -2.08
C LEU A 144 8.43 8.47 -1.26
N ALA A 145 9.65 8.25 -1.75
CA ALA A 145 10.65 7.46 -1.04
C ALA A 145 11.08 8.14 0.26
N ASP A 146 10.97 7.47 1.39
CA ASP A 146 11.44 7.93 2.68
C ASP A 146 11.86 6.74 3.57
N LYS A 147 11.86 6.91 4.86
CA LYS A 147 12.31 5.94 5.85
C LYS A 147 11.16 5.44 6.71
N HIS A 148 11.18 4.16 6.95
CA HIS A 148 10.38 3.53 7.99
C HIS A 148 10.65 4.17 9.36
N LYS A 149 9.66 4.15 10.23
CA LYS A 149 9.84 4.52 11.64
C LYS A 149 10.93 3.68 12.25
N CYS A 150 11.93 4.34 12.80
CA CYS A 150 13.01 3.66 13.50
C CYS A 150 12.53 3.20 14.87
N GLU A 151 12.55 1.90 15.10
CA GLU A 151 12.35 1.28 16.39
C GLU A 151 13.68 0.64 16.84
N PRO A 152 14.33 1.19 17.88
CA PRO A 152 15.53 0.54 18.40
C PRO A 152 15.14 -0.83 18.96
N ALA A 153 15.77 -1.90 18.45
CA ALA A 153 15.56 -3.24 18.97
C ALA A 153 15.80 -3.24 20.49
N PRO A 154 14.98 -3.93 21.28
CA PRO A 154 15.24 -4.15 22.69
C PRO A 154 16.64 -4.73 22.87
N PRO A 155 17.40 -4.32 23.90
CA PRO A 155 18.80 -4.73 24.09
C PRO A 155 19.01 -6.24 24.17
N ASP A 156 17.98 -7.00 24.52
CA ASP A 156 18.02 -8.43 24.79
C ASP A 156 17.39 -9.31 23.68
N GLU A 157 16.86 -8.72 22.60
CA GLU A 157 16.38 -9.51 21.48
C GLU A 157 17.53 -9.92 20.57
N PRO A 158 17.65 -11.24 20.25
CA PRO A 158 18.60 -11.66 19.23
C PRO A 158 18.21 -10.97 17.90
N ARG A 159 19.13 -10.19 17.37
CA ARG A 159 18.99 -9.54 16.05
C ARG A 159 19.03 -10.61 14.97
N ASN A 160 17.97 -11.35 14.85
CA ASN A 160 17.77 -12.23 13.73
C ASN A 160 17.35 -11.36 12.57
N ALA A 161 18.24 -11.20 11.60
CA ALA A 161 17.84 -10.71 10.30
C ALA A 161 16.66 -11.57 9.86
N SER A 162 15.46 -11.04 9.94
CA SER A 162 14.27 -11.79 9.62
C SER A 162 14.29 -12.10 8.13
N ALA A 163 13.73 -13.25 7.78
CA ALA A 163 13.59 -13.65 6.40
C ALA A 163 12.68 -12.71 5.57
N ASP A 164 12.00 -11.78 6.22
CA ASP A 164 11.17 -10.74 5.59
C ASP A 164 11.95 -9.51 5.11
N LEU A 165 13.26 -9.63 4.86
CA LEU A 165 14.09 -8.51 4.45
C LEU A 165 14.10 -7.36 5.48
N HIS A 166 13.90 -7.67 6.77
CA HIS A 166 14.05 -6.70 7.84
C HIS A 166 15.46 -6.15 7.82
N VAL A 167 15.56 -5.07 7.15
CA VAL A 167 16.67 -4.18 7.32
C VAL A 167 16.44 -3.50 8.65
N GLU A 168 17.48 -3.46 9.48
CA GLU A 168 17.40 -2.68 10.70
C GLU A 168 16.92 -1.27 10.36
N THR A 169 15.79 -0.87 10.92
CA THR A 169 15.17 0.42 10.61
C THR A 169 15.93 1.61 11.19
N CYS A 170 16.84 1.34 12.15
CA CYS A 170 17.58 2.37 12.86
C CYS A 170 19.03 2.56 12.39
N PRO A 171 19.50 3.82 12.29
CA PRO A 171 20.92 4.11 12.13
C PRO A 171 21.74 3.58 13.33
N PRO A 172 23.03 3.19 13.15
CA PRO A 172 23.81 3.35 11.90
C PRO A 172 23.64 2.19 10.92
N ASN A 173 22.84 1.19 11.25
CA ASN A 173 22.80 -0.07 10.49
C ASN A 173 21.88 0.00 9.27
N ASN A 174 20.87 0.86 9.28
CA ASN A 174 20.03 1.09 8.11
C ASN A 174 20.77 1.94 7.07
N VAL A 175 21.35 1.25 6.08
CA VAL A 175 22.12 1.87 4.98
C VAL A 175 21.33 2.00 3.68
N ILE A 176 20.09 1.51 3.64
CA ILE A 176 19.27 1.61 2.42
C ILE A 176 18.83 3.06 2.20
N ALA A 177 18.72 3.45 0.91
CA ALA A 177 18.31 4.80 0.54
C ALA A 177 16.89 5.13 1.02
N PHE A 178 15.98 4.16 0.91
CA PHE A 178 14.62 4.23 1.44
C PHE A 178 14.11 2.83 1.78
N ASP A 179 13.20 2.73 2.72
CA ASP A 179 12.57 1.49 3.16
C ASP A 179 11.07 1.64 3.41
N ASN A 180 10.53 2.85 3.24
CA ASN A 180 9.10 3.13 3.17
C ASN A 180 8.81 4.13 2.05
N ALA A 181 7.64 4.04 1.43
CA ALA A 181 7.15 4.97 0.43
C ALA A 181 5.77 5.50 0.84
N ILE A 182 5.69 6.80 1.19
CA ILE A 182 4.40 7.46 1.39
C ILE A 182 3.70 7.52 0.03
N GLN A 183 2.45 7.06 -0.04
CA GLN A 183 1.68 7.05 -1.29
C GLN A 183 0.62 8.16 -1.27
N ILE A 184 0.64 9.03 -2.26
CA ILE A 184 -0.41 10.04 -2.47
C ILE A 184 -1.27 9.59 -3.65
N ILE A 185 -2.55 9.35 -3.40
CA ILE A 185 -3.53 8.93 -4.39
C ILE A 185 -4.44 10.11 -4.70
N GLU A 186 -4.40 10.57 -5.95
CA GLU A 186 -5.23 11.66 -6.44
C GLU A 186 -6.37 11.08 -7.26
N THR A 187 -7.61 11.34 -6.85
CA THR A 187 -8.83 10.92 -7.56
C THR A 187 -10.06 11.65 -7.03
N GLY A 188 -11.07 11.87 -7.87
CA GLY A 188 -12.31 12.55 -7.46
C GLY A 188 -12.11 14.00 -6.99
N GLY A 189 -10.98 14.63 -7.35
CA GLY A 189 -10.57 15.94 -6.85
C GLY A 189 -10.07 15.93 -5.41
N LEU A 190 -9.78 14.75 -4.86
CA LEU A 190 -9.19 14.56 -3.53
C LEU A 190 -7.74 14.10 -3.65
N ARG A 191 -6.91 14.50 -2.68
CA ARG A 191 -5.55 14.03 -2.44
C ARG A 191 -5.53 13.21 -1.14
N ILE A 192 -5.33 11.90 -1.25
CA ILE A 192 -5.35 10.95 -0.13
C ILE A 192 -3.93 10.45 0.07
N ALA A 193 -3.32 10.73 1.23
CA ALA A 193 -1.99 10.23 1.57
C ALA A 193 -2.10 9.01 2.49
N ILE A 194 -1.44 7.93 2.10
CA ILE A 194 -1.23 6.72 2.91
C ILE A 194 0.20 6.81 3.45
N TRP A 195 0.32 6.91 4.77
CA TRP A 195 1.61 7.15 5.43
C TRP A 195 2.46 5.89 5.52
N GLY A 196 1.80 4.73 5.64
CA GLY A 196 2.46 3.48 6.02
C GLY A 196 3.21 3.66 7.34
N ASP A 197 4.23 2.88 7.58
CA ASP A 197 5.04 2.96 8.81
C ASP A 197 6.17 3.99 8.71
N ASN A 198 5.92 5.07 7.97
CA ASN A 198 6.90 6.13 7.79
C ASN A 198 7.25 6.85 9.09
N ARG A 199 8.50 7.29 9.22
CA ARG A 199 8.93 8.14 10.32
C ARG A 199 8.09 9.41 10.43
N ALA A 200 7.98 9.97 11.65
CA ALA A 200 7.15 11.15 11.92
C ALA A 200 7.66 12.43 11.23
N VAL A 201 8.94 12.50 10.94
CA VAL A 201 9.59 13.64 10.27
C VAL A 201 10.18 13.14 8.95
N PRO A 202 9.41 13.17 7.85
CA PRO A 202 9.92 12.82 6.53
C PRO A 202 11.04 13.74 6.08
N ASP A 203 11.75 13.32 5.02
CA ASP A 203 12.74 14.18 4.39
C ASP A 203 12.09 15.53 4.01
N PRO A 204 12.70 16.68 4.38
CA PRO A 204 12.14 18.00 4.05
C PRO A 204 11.91 18.24 2.56
N ALA A 205 12.61 17.55 1.67
CA ALA A 205 12.38 17.61 0.25
C ALA A 205 10.99 17.11 -0.15
N LEU A 206 10.33 16.30 0.69
CA LEU A 206 8.99 15.75 0.44
C LEU A 206 7.86 16.70 0.88
N ASP A 207 8.16 17.73 1.66
CA ASP A 207 7.15 18.62 2.26
C ASP A 207 6.22 19.26 1.23
N HIS A 208 6.72 19.58 0.05
CA HIS A 208 5.91 20.22 -0.98
C HIS A 208 4.85 19.29 -1.59
N PHE A 209 5.08 17.96 -1.57
CA PHE A 209 4.10 16.96 -2.00
C PHE A 209 3.03 16.72 -0.94
N LEU A 210 3.42 16.76 0.36
CA LEU A 210 2.54 16.49 1.49
C LEU A 210 1.65 17.69 1.87
N LYS A 211 1.99 18.88 1.37
CA LYS A 211 1.10 20.03 1.48
C LYS A 211 -0.16 19.81 0.63
N ASN A 212 -1.29 20.33 1.11
CA ASN A 212 -2.59 20.24 0.44
C ASN A 212 -3.13 18.80 0.30
N VAL A 213 -2.74 17.88 1.18
CA VAL A 213 -3.39 16.60 1.34
C VAL A 213 -4.77 16.83 1.96
N ASP A 214 -5.81 16.27 1.34
CA ASP A 214 -7.18 16.38 1.83
C ASP A 214 -7.46 15.35 2.93
N VAL A 215 -7.02 14.11 2.71
CA VAL A 215 -7.21 12.99 3.63
C VAL A 215 -5.86 12.37 3.95
N LEU A 216 -5.56 12.23 5.22
CA LEU A 216 -4.33 11.62 5.69
C LEU A 216 -4.64 10.35 6.48
N VAL A 217 -4.16 9.21 6.00
CA VAL A 217 -4.22 7.91 6.66
C VAL A 217 -2.93 7.73 7.45
N LEU A 218 -3.04 7.52 8.76
CA LEU A 218 -1.90 7.49 9.69
C LEU A 218 -1.95 6.28 10.61
N PRO A 219 -0.81 5.59 10.84
CA PRO A 219 -0.67 4.52 11.83
C PRO A 219 -0.55 5.13 13.24
N VAL A 220 -1.66 5.17 13.97
CA VAL A 220 -1.75 5.84 15.28
C VAL A 220 -1.56 4.84 16.42
N GLU A 221 -0.83 5.20 17.46
CA GLU A 221 -0.50 4.46 18.69
C GLU A 221 0.55 3.37 18.47
N THR A 222 0.35 2.44 17.59
CA THR A 222 1.30 1.32 17.39
C THR A 222 2.61 1.80 16.76
N VAL A 223 2.56 2.57 15.69
CA VAL A 223 3.76 3.07 14.99
C VAL A 223 4.12 4.48 15.42
N LEU A 224 3.16 5.39 15.30
CA LEU A 224 3.36 6.80 15.65
C LEU A 224 2.73 7.11 17.00
N THR A 225 3.49 7.71 17.88
CA THR A 225 2.97 8.25 19.16
C THR A 225 2.00 9.40 18.88
N ARG A 226 1.09 9.68 19.82
CA ARG A 226 0.15 10.83 19.74
C ARG A 226 0.86 12.14 19.45
N ALA A 227 1.98 12.40 20.11
CA ALA A 227 2.73 13.64 19.90
C ALA A 227 3.32 13.76 18.50
N GLU A 228 3.75 12.64 17.90
CA GLU A 228 4.22 12.58 16.52
C GLU A 228 3.07 12.82 15.55
N VAL A 229 1.92 12.16 15.75
CA VAL A 229 0.70 12.39 14.96
C VAL A 229 0.29 13.85 15.00
N ASP A 230 0.24 14.47 16.19
CA ASP A 230 -0.07 15.89 16.36
C ASP A 230 0.93 16.79 15.62
N GLY A 231 2.21 16.40 15.60
CA GLY A 231 3.26 17.11 14.85
C GLY A 231 3.00 17.09 13.34
N ILE A 232 2.66 15.91 12.80
CA ILE A 232 2.33 15.70 11.39
C ILE A 232 1.09 16.50 11.01
N VAL A 233 0.01 16.38 11.80
CA VAL A 233 -1.26 17.08 11.57
C VAL A 233 -1.07 18.60 11.58
N ARG A 234 -0.32 19.14 12.53
CA ARG A 234 -0.02 20.58 12.56
C ARG A 234 0.81 21.04 11.37
N LYS A 235 1.73 20.19 10.89
CA LYS A 235 2.64 20.54 9.79
C LYS A 235 1.93 20.57 8.44
N TYR A 236 1.07 19.57 8.17
CA TYR A 236 0.47 19.39 6.85
C TYR A 236 -1.00 19.84 6.76
N ASP A 237 -1.64 20.08 7.91
CA ASP A 237 -3.00 20.64 8.05
C ASP A 237 -4.07 19.94 7.16
N PRO A 238 -4.19 18.59 7.20
CA PRO A 238 -5.13 17.87 6.36
C PRO A 238 -6.57 18.19 6.75
N LYS A 239 -7.49 18.10 5.79
CA LYS A 239 -8.94 18.31 6.06
C LYS A 239 -9.55 17.16 6.85
N ALA A 240 -9.06 15.95 6.62
CA ALA A 240 -9.54 14.74 7.28
C ALA A 240 -8.40 13.79 7.65
N LEU A 241 -8.64 13.00 8.71
CA LEU A 241 -7.73 11.99 9.25
C LEU A 241 -8.45 10.64 9.29
N ILE A 242 -7.76 9.59 8.94
CA ILE A 242 -8.19 8.20 9.11
C ILE A 242 -7.09 7.47 9.88
N PRO A 243 -7.34 7.08 11.15
CA PRO A 243 -6.38 6.25 11.88
C PRO A 243 -6.33 4.85 11.27
N SER A 244 -5.13 4.28 11.22
CA SER A 244 -4.83 2.95 10.72
C SER A 244 -3.88 2.21 11.66
N HIS A 245 -3.54 0.97 11.35
CA HIS A 245 -2.54 0.16 12.03
C HIS A 245 -2.83 -0.07 13.52
N TYR A 246 -4.09 -0.14 13.91
CA TYR A 246 -4.51 -0.34 15.29
C TYR A 246 -5.14 -1.72 15.51
N PHE A 247 -5.23 -2.12 16.79
CA PHE A 247 -5.86 -3.38 17.19
C PHE A 247 -7.34 -3.42 16.78
N LEU A 248 -7.75 -4.52 16.16
CA LEU A 248 -9.12 -4.77 15.71
C LEU A 248 -9.63 -6.10 16.26
N ASP A 249 -10.71 -6.04 17.03
CA ASP A 249 -11.38 -7.24 17.50
C ASP A 249 -11.84 -8.11 16.33
N GLY A 250 -11.53 -9.42 16.41
CA GLY A 250 -11.89 -10.39 15.38
C GLY A 250 -10.98 -10.38 14.14
N LEU A 251 -9.93 -9.53 14.12
CA LEU A 251 -8.86 -9.56 13.15
C LEU A 251 -7.52 -9.83 13.79
N ALA A 252 -7.11 -9.00 14.75
CA ALA A 252 -5.83 -9.12 15.41
C ALA A 252 -5.85 -10.11 16.58
N THR A 253 -4.69 -10.67 16.92
CA THR A 253 -4.48 -11.48 18.11
C THR A 253 -3.86 -10.65 19.23
N ASP A 254 -4.03 -11.07 20.49
CA ASP A 254 -3.45 -10.38 21.64
C ASP A 254 -1.91 -10.33 21.63
N VAL A 255 -1.27 -11.20 20.83
CA VAL A 255 0.20 -11.25 20.71
C VAL A 255 0.75 -10.43 19.54
N SER A 256 -0.12 -9.71 18.82
CA SER A 256 0.29 -8.87 17.68
C SER A 256 1.09 -7.63 18.10
N GLY A 257 0.94 -7.18 19.35
CA GLY A 257 1.51 -5.91 19.80
C GLY A 257 0.80 -4.67 19.27
N LEU A 258 -0.32 -4.85 18.55
CA LEU A 258 -1.11 -3.72 18.07
C LEU A 258 -1.85 -3.05 19.23
N GLU A 259 -1.84 -1.74 19.25
CA GLU A 259 -2.45 -0.91 20.30
C GLU A 259 -3.86 -0.44 19.90
N SER A 260 -4.75 -0.22 20.90
CA SER A 260 -6.05 0.40 20.63
C SER A 260 -5.91 1.90 20.35
N VAL A 261 -6.60 2.36 19.33
CA VAL A 261 -6.64 3.79 18.96
C VAL A 261 -7.77 4.58 19.65
N ASP A 262 -8.64 3.92 20.44
CA ASP A 262 -9.79 4.56 21.07
C ASP A 262 -9.41 5.75 21.96
N GLY A 263 -8.28 5.65 22.66
CA GLY A 263 -7.75 6.72 23.49
C GLY A 263 -7.46 7.98 22.67
N TRP A 264 -6.76 7.83 21.56
CA TRP A 264 -6.46 8.95 20.66
C TRP A 264 -7.74 9.54 20.04
N VAL A 265 -8.67 8.70 19.57
CA VAL A 265 -9.95 9.16 19.01
C VAL A 265 -10.75 9.97 20.02
N ASN A 266 -10.80 9.54 21.28
CA ASN A 266 -11.47 10.26 22.36
C ASN A 266 -10.77 11.61 22.67
N ASP A 267 -9.45 11.66 22.61
CA ASP A 267 -8.69 12.90 22.78
C ASP A 267 -8.94 13.88 21.62
N GLN A 268 -9.01 13.40 20.38
CA GLN A 268 -9.38 14.23 19.24
C GLN A 268 -10.74 14.90 19.45
N GLU A 269 -11.74 14.16 19.97
CA GLU A 269 -13.08 14.69 20.22
C GLU A 269 -13.13 15.63 21.44
N LYS A 270 -12.56 15.21 22.56
CA LYS A 270 -12.76 15.89 23.86
C LYS A 270 -11.74 16.99 24.13
N VAL A 271 -10.51 16.82 23.66
CA VAL A 271 -9.40 17.76 23.93
C VAL A 271 -9.16 18.69 22.75
N HIS A 272 -9.13 18.13 21.54
CA HIS A 272 -8.88 18.90 20.31
C HIS A 272 -10.16 19.46 19.67
N HIS A 273 -11.34 19.05 20.16
CA HIS A 273 -12.66 19.44 19.63
C HIS A 273 -12.83 19.18 18.12
N ALA A 274 -12.18 18.10 17.63
CA ALA A 274 -12.30 17.67 16.26
C ALA A 274 -13.70 17.10 15.97
N ASP A 275 -14.15 17.22 14.72
CA ASP A 275 -15.37 16.56 14.23
C ASP A 275 -15.08 15.06 14.03
N VAL A 276 -15.34 14.24 15.05
CA VAL A 276 -15.10 12.79 15.00
C VAL A 276 -16.35 12.08 14.48
N ARG A 277 -16.17 11.36 13.37
CA ARG A 277 -17.18 10.52 12.74
C ARG A 277 -16.86 9.06 13.01
N ARG A 278 -17.52 8.47 14.01
CA ARG A 278 -17.46 7.03 14.26
C ARG A 278 -18.36 6.33 13.25
N LEU A 279 -17.75 5.57 12.36
CA LEU A 279 -18.45 4.82 11.33
C LEU A 279 -19.03 3.53 11.94
N ASN A 280 -20.15 3.09 11.41
CA ASN A 280 -20.78 1.80 11.77
C ASN A 280 -20.72 0.78 10.63
N THR A 281 -19.88 1.07 9.64
CA THR A 281 -19.63 0.25 8.44
C THR A 281 -18.14 0.22 8.15
N ALA A 282 -17.71 -0.73 7.34
CA ALA A 282 -16.33 -0.83 6.84
C ALA A 282 -16.06 0.10 5.65
N ASP A 283 -17.02 0.90 5.22
CA ASP A 283 -16.89 1.77 4.06
C ASP A 283 -17.26 3.23 4.37
N LEU A 284 -16.65 4.12 3.62
CA LEU A 284 -16.82 5.57 3.68
C LEU A 284 -16.84 6.11 2.26
N THR A 285 -17.80 6.97 1.95
CA THR A 285 -17.78 7.73 0.69
C THR A 285 -17.47 9.19 1.00
N LEU A 286 -16.51 9.74 0.29
CA LEU A 286 -16.06 11.14 0.43
C LEU A 286 -16.09 11.84 -0.91
N ASN A 287 -16.35 13.14 -0.87
CA ASN A 287 -16.10 14.02 -2.00
C ASN A 287 -15.48 15.35 -1.53
N ALA A 288 -14.86 16.06 -2.46
CA ALA A 288 -14.15 17.30 -2.17
C ALA A 288 -15.09 18.40 -1.59
N ALA A 289 -16.39 18.38 -1.93
CA ALA A 289 -17.36 19.35 -1.43
C ALA A 289 -17.67 19.14 0.06
N GLU A 290 -17.77 17.88 0.52
CA GLU A 290 -18.00 17.54 1.92
C GLU A 290 -16.84 17.94 2.83
N LEU A 291 -15.61 17.91 2.29
CA LEU A 291 -14.41 18.32 3.01
C LEU A 291 -14.16 19.82 2.96
N LYS A 292 -14.98 20.58 2.21
CA LYS A 292 -14.82 22.02 2.14
C LYS A 292 -15.11 22.67 3.50
N GLY A 293 -14.09 23.35 4.04
CA GLY A 293 -14.15 23.97 5.37
C GLY A 293 -13.97 23.01 6.54
N SER A 294 -13.78 21.71 6.28
CA SER A 294 -13.36 20.77 7.32
C SER A 294 -11.89 21.03 7.70
N ARG A 295 -11.59 20.79 8.95
CA ARG A 295 -10.22 20.83 9.48
C ARG A 295 -10.05 19.70 10.47
N HIS A 296 -9.13 18.79 10.18
CA HIS A 296 -8.78 17.63 11.02
C HIS A 296 -10.01 16.78 11.41
N ARG A 297 -11.02 16.64 10.50
CA ARG A 297 -12.14 15.73 10.75
C ARG A 297 -11.62 14.30 10.84
N VAL A 298 -12.00 13.57 11.87
CA VAL A 298 -11.57 12.17 12.06
C VAL A 298 -12.68 11.24 11.57
N TYR A 299 -12.35 10.34 10.65
CA TYR A 299 -13.20 9.21 10.27
C TYR A 299 -12.63 7.94 10.90
N TYR A 300 -13.38 7.37 11.84
CA TYR A 300 -12.95 6.20 12.62
C TYR A 300 -13.84 5.01 12.33
N PHE A 301 -13.24 3.95 11.78
CA PHE A 301 -13.94 2.72 11.42
C PHE A 301 -14.25 1.81 12.64
N GLY A 302 -13.63 2.04 13.80
CA GLY A 302 -13.79 1.15 14.95
C GLY A 302 -13.34 -0.27 14.60
N ASN A 303 -14.16 -1.26 14.97
CA ASN A 303 -13.94 -2.68 14.61
C ASN A 303 -14.69 -3.10 13.33
N HIS A 304 -15.07 -2.15 12.49
CA HIS A 304 -15.73 -2.44 11.22
C HIS A 304 -14.70 -2.51 10.09
N PHE A 305 -14.49 -3.71 9.57
CA PHE A 305 -13.60 -3.97 8.44
C PHE A 305 -14.21 -5.01 7.49
N GLU A 306 -13.84 -4.95 6.21
CA GLU A 306 -14.30 -5.89 5.19
C GLU A 306 -13.68 -7.28 5.41
N LYS A 307 -14.51 -8.33 5.30
CA LYS A 307 -14.12 -9.73 5.54
C LYS A 307 -14.16 -10.59 4.29
N LYS A 308 -14.60 -10.01 3.14
CA LYS A 308 -14.80 -10.75 1.89
C LYS A 308 -14.34 -9.95 0.70
#